data_dfb8f73fd4d98675cec582650522cec0
#
_entry.id   dfb8f73fd4d98675cec582650522cec0
#
_cell.length_a   1.000
_cell.length_b   1.000
_cell.length_c   1.000
_cell.angle_alpha   90.00
_cell.angle_beta   90.00
_cell.angle_gamma   90.00
#
_symmetry.space_group_name_H-M   'P 1'
#
loop_
_entity.id
_entity.type
_entity.pdbx_description
1 polymer ?
#
loop_
_entity_poly.entity_id
_entity_poly.type
_entity_poly.pdbx_seq_one_letter_code
_entity_poly.pdbx_strand_id
1 'polypeptide(L)'
;MSPDTPPPPSSGTPSSGDDVDFAALVLQQNQSAGTRKSQGRRGRRGLDEGAPTPPPAPVVGSAPPDATRGDGTSRWWRIGYPVVVGAFLLLIVPALVFLGLRVILDSSDGQLVKRVTDPSAPGYEAVVEKTPTAVAAVVAADGSLDSAVVFALTSESSGGVLLVPASLGIPTDYGTFPLSEVWKVGAVDSVALGVGEVLNLNFNEKITLTTTDWATLIGPYAPLSFSIPDAVRDAKDAVVFPKGTVNLKADQVASFLTSKSPKDSDPNRMIRQELFWKAWLAKVKVGSVAFPAPVTSGIGRFVESVARGQLSVSSLPVVPVPGGSPIPGGGQMYTVQESAALDAVAAIVPFPDGAPGGRPRLRVLDGTGKLSNGVNAAIMLNAGGGQVDVVGNAKSFGQATTQIIVFEGASPEAAKKMQKALTMGEIVESTQSNSGADMTVILGEDFLAKFGPTSGDIAGSTGASTPTTVR
;
A
#
# COMPACT_ATOMS: atom_id res chain seq x y z
N MET A 1 -13.94 21.39 72.73
CA MET A 1 -13.85 19.93 72.53
C MET A 1 -14.43 19.63 71.17
N SER A 2 -13.57 19.58 70.14
CA SER A 2 -13.91 19.15 68.79
C SER A 2 -13.31 17.75 68.59
N PRO A 3 -14.01 16.81 67.95
CA PRO A 3 -13.52 15.45 67.77
C PRO A 3 -12.46 15.36 66.72
N ASP A 4 -11.44 14.56 67.00
CA ASP A 4 -10.31 14.19 66.14
C ASP A 4 -10.76 13.53 64.82
N THR A 5 -10.28 14.06 63.72
CA THR A 5 -10.41 13.45 62.41
C THR A 5 -9.17 12.55 62.20
N PRO A 6 -9.33 11.26 61.83
CA PRO A 6 -8.18 10.40 61.55
C PRO A 6 -7.49 10.82 60.26
N PRO A 7 -6.16 10.62 60.13
CA PRO A 7 -5.40 10.94 58.91
C PRO A 7 -5.80 9.99 57.77
N PRO A 8 -5.72 10.45 56.48
CA PRO A 8 -6.02 9.61 55.35
C PRO A 8 -4.96 8.51 55.18
N PRO A 9 -5.34 7.36 54.59
CA PRO A 9 -4.40 6.28 54.35
C PRO A 9 -3.34 6.71 53.33
N SER A 10 -2.08 6.37 53.61
CA SER A 10 -0.94 6.54 52.74
C SER A 10 -1.18 5.82 51.41
N SER A 11 -1.22 6.56 50.31
CA SER A 11 -1.20 6.04 48.95
C SER A 11 0.13 5.32 48.71
N GLY A 12 0.10 3.99 48.75
CA GLY A 12 1.19 3.16 48.27
C GLY A 12 1.45 3.49 46.80
N THR A 13 2.65 3.92 46.48
CA THR A 13 3.15 4.04 45.12
C THR A 13 3.04 2.66 44.46
N PRO A 14 2.39 2.49 43.31
CA PRO A 14 2.51 1.26 42.56
C PRO A 14 3.97 1.13 42.11
N SER A 15 4.54 -0.06 42.33
CA SER A 15 5.88 -0.46 41.86
C SER A 15 5.92 -0.22 40.35
N SER A 16 7.04 0.31 39.88
CA SER A 16 7.36 0.46 38.47
C SER A 16 7.00 -0.85 37.72
N GLY A 17 5.98 -0.77 36.86
CA GLY A 17 5.60 -1.87 35.99
C GLY A 17 6.78 -2.20 35.09
N ASP A 18 6.98 -3.48 34.89
CA ASP A 18 7.95 -4.05 33.98
C ASP A 18 7.86 -3.31 32.63
N ASP A 19 8.96 -2.63 32.25
CA ASP A 19 9.12 -2.07 30.91
C ASP A 19 9.10 -3.24 29.91
N VAL A 20 7.95 -3.46 29.27
CA VAL A 20 7.81 -4.51 28.27
C VAL A 20 8.62 -4.08 27.05
N ASP A 21 9.77 -4.70 26.86
CA ASP A 21 10.61 -4.46 25.68
C ASP A 21 9.90 -4.99 24.43
N PHE A 22 9.30 -4.06 23.68
CA PHE A 22 8.58 -4.34 22.44
C PHE A 22 9.46 -5.07 21.42
N ALA A 23 10.75 -4.74 21.34
CA ALA A 23 11.68 -5.40 20.44
C ALA A 23 11.84 -6.90 20.79
N ALA A 24 11.89 -7.22 22.10
CA ALA A 24 11.97 -8.61 22.56
C ALA A 24 10.70 -9.40 22.24
N LEU A 25 9.51 -8.78 22.38
CA LEU A 25 8.22 -9.39 22.04
C LEU A 25 8.09 -9.73 20.55
N VAL A 26 8.46 -8.80 19.67
CA VAL A 26 8.37 -9.01 18.20
C VAL A 26 9.41 -10.04 17.73
N LEU A 27 10.62 -10.04 18.30
CA LEU A 27 11.63 -11.06 17.99
C LEU A 27 11.16 -12.45 18.40
N GLN A 28 10.47 -12.59 19.53
CA GLN A 28 9.89 -13.84 19.99
C GLN A 28 8.77 -14.35 19.06
N GLN A 29 7.95 -13.45 18.53
CA GLN A 29 6.90 -13.78 17.56
C GLN A 29 7.49 -14.28 16.25
N ASN A 30 8.52 -13.63 15.72
CA ASN A 30 9.20 -14.06 14.50
C ASN A 30 9.86 -15.45 14.64
N GLN A 31 10.40 -15.76 15.80
CA GLN A 31 10.94 -17.10 16.11
C GLN A 31 9.85 -18.17 16.20
N SER A 32 8.69 -17.85 16.79
CA SER A 32 7.55 -18.77 16.88
C SER A 32 6.87 -19.01 15.54
N ALA A 33 6.79 -17.99 14.67
CA ALA A 33 6.28 -18.12 13.31
C ALA A 33 7.19 -18.98 12.41
N GLY A 34 8.52 -18.85 12.55
CA GLY A 34 9.50 -19.68 11.87
C GLY A 34 9.41 -21.16 12.26
N THR A 35 9.19 -21.46 13.54
CA THR A 35 9.08 -22.82 14.07
C THR A 35 7.78 -23.51 13.62
N ARG A 36 6.67 -22.78 13.48
CA ARG A 36 5.40 -23.34 12.97
C ARG A 36 5.47 -23.77 11.51
N LYS A 37 6.23 -23.07 10.66
CA LYS A 37 6.42 -23.46 9.23
C LYS A 37 7.28 -24.72 9.08
N SER A 38 8.17 -25.02 10.01
CA SER A 38 9.03 -26.21 9.94
C SER A 38 8.36 -27.50 10.47
N GLN A 39 7.38 -27.39 11.37
CA GLN A 39 6.66 -28.55 11.91
C GLN A 39 5.60 -29.13 10.98
N GLY A 40 5.08 -28.37 10.01
CA GLY A 40 4.04 -28.83 9.08
C GLY A 40 4.53 -29.81 7.99
N ARG A 41 5.83 -30.12 7.88
CA ARG A 41 6.39 -30.95 6.77
C ARG A 41 7.06 -32.24 7.19
N ARG A 42 7.03 -32.64 8.48
CA ARG A 42 7.69 -33.88 8.97
C ARG A 42 6.75 -34.91 9.59
N GLY A 43 5.48 -34.89 9.32
CA GLY A 43 4.49 -35.80 9.90
C GLY A 43 3.85 -36.76 8.88
N ARG A 44 4.63 -37.49 8.05
CA ARG A 44 4.11 -38.63 7.30
C ARG A 44 5.22 -39.57 6.85
N ARG A 45 5.84 -40.26 7.81
CA ARG A 45 6.55 -41.53 7.57
C ARG A 45 6.66 -42.29 8.90
N GLY A 46 6.01 -43.39 8.96
CA GLY A 46 6.23 -44.38 10.01
C GLY A 46 4.94 -44.86 10.66
N LEU A 47 4.37 -45.90 10.09
CA LEU A 47 3.69 -47.02 10.76
C LEU A 47 3.46 -48.05 9.66
N ASP A 48 4.45 -48.89 9.46
CA ASP A 48 4.30 -50.15 8.74
C ASP A 48 4.65 -51.22 9.75
N GLU A 49 3.63 -51.82 10.31
CA GLU A 49 3.73 -53.00 11.16
C GLU A 49 2.76 -54.04 10.63
N GLY A 50 3.31 -55.16 10.20
CA GLY A 50 2.63 -56.45 10.20
C GLY A 50 1.88 -56.86 8.94
N ALA A 51 2.60 -57.37 7.92
CA ALA A 51 1.99 -58.27 6.93
C ALA A 51 2.49 -59.72 7.14
N PRO A 52 1.59 -60.70 7.23
CA PRO A 52 1.97 -62.09 7.38
C PRO A 52 2.44 -62.71 6.05
N THR A 53 3.41 -63.61 6.19
CA THR A 53 4.06 -64.43 5.15
C THR A 53 3.06 -65.23 4.30
N PRO A 54 3.17 -65.27 2.98
CA PRO A 54 2.38 -66.18 2.14
C PRO A 54 2.98 -67.60 2.10
N PRO A 55 2.15 -68.64 1.95
CA PRO A 55 2.59 -70.04 1.85
C PRO A 55 3.19 -70.39 0.49
N PRO A 56 3.98 -71.48 0.37
CA PRO A 56 4.75 -71.82 -0.81
C PRO A 56 3.89 -72.40 -1.96
N ALA A 57 4.31 -72.06 -3.18
CA ALA A 57 3.68 -72.51 -4.42
C ALA A 57 3.97 -73.97 -4.70
N PRO A 58 3.03 -74.67 -5.34
CA PRO A 58 3.29 -76.02 -5.83
C PRO A 58 3.98 -76.01 -7.21
N VAL A 59 4.94 -76.89 -7.34
CA VAL A 59 5.65 -77.28 -8.58
C VAL A 59 4.75 -78.18 -9.40
N VAL A 60 4.77 -78.15 -10.71
CA VAL A 60 4.56 -79.10 -11.78
C VAL A 60 4.04 -78.31 -12.99
N GLY A 61 4.61 -78.48 -14.15
CA GLY A 61 4.92 -79.58 -15.02
C GLY A 61 5.24 -79.02 -16.41
N SER A 62 6.06 -79.78 -17.06
CA SER A 62 6.69 -79.67 -18.37
C SER A 62 5.79 -79.33 -19.56
N ALA A 63 6.42 -78.69 -20.54
CA ALA A 63 5.94 -78.26 -21.85
C ALA A 63 5.57 -79.42 -22.78
N PRO A 64 4.95 -79.10 -23.92
CA PRO A 64 5.57 -79.47 -25.23
C PRO A 64 5.55 -78.27 -26.24
N PRO A 65 6.26 -78.40 -27.34
CA PRO A 65 6.74 -77.29 -28.14
C PRO A 65 5.88 -76.99 -29.39
N ASP A 66 6.25 -75.83 -30.00
CA ASP A 66 6.00 -75.44 -31.38
C ASP A 66 4.61 -74.94 -31.80
N ALA A 67 4.60 -73.65 -32.03
CA ALA A 67 3.97 -73.09 -33.22
C ALA A 67 4.65 -71.77 -33.57
N THR A 68 5.55 -71.83 -34.52
CA THR A 68 6.05 -70.71 -35.31
C THR A 68 4.89 -69.91 -35.90
N ARG A 69 4.67 -68.69 -35.42
CA ARG A 69 3.83 -67.69 -36.10
C ARG A 69 4.62 -66.41 -36.22
N GLY A 70 5.06 -66.15 -37.43
CA GLY A 70 5.81 -64.96 -37.80
C GLY A 70 4.99 -63.66 -37.53
N ASP A 71 5.39 -62.94 -36.55
CA ASP A 71 4.93 -61.53 -36.34
C ASP A 71 5.80 -60.60 -37.17
N GLY A 72 5.35 -60.36 -38.38
CA GLY A 72 5.81 -59.24 -39.22
C GLY A 72 5.32 -57.90 -38.71
N THR A 73 5.61 -57.60 -37.47
CA THR A 73 5.46 -56.23 -37.02
C THR A 73 6.64 -55.42 -37.55
N SER A 74 6.38 -54.65 -38.57
CA SER A 74 7.34 -53.73 -39.23
C SER A 74 8.12 -52.96 -38.19
N ARG A 75 9.45 -52.94 -38.33
CA ARG A 75 10.40 -52.20 -37.50
C ARG A 75 10.02 -50.71 -37.37
N TRP A 76 9.18 -50.22 -38.28
CA TRP A 76 8.62 -48.89 -38.33
C TRP A 76 7.62 -48.58 -37.20
N TRP A 77 6.84 -49.57 -36.76
CA TRP A 77 5.87 -49.44 -35.67
C TRP A 77 6.53 -49.37 -34.29
N ARG A 78 7.73 -49.96 -34.13
CA ARG A 78 8.44 -49.97 -32.84
C ARG A 78 9.24 -48.68 -32.57
N ILE A 79 9.69 -47.95 -33.59
CA ILE A 79 10.55 -46.79 -33.46
C ILE A 79 9.84 -45.52 -33.98
N GLY A 80 9.09 -45.60 -35.07
CA GLY A 80 8.44 -44.42 -35.68
C GLY A 80 7.23 -43.91 -34.90
N TYR A 81 6.39 -44.83 -34.40
CA TYR A 81 5.17 -44.43 -33.68
C TYR A 81 5.45 -43.66 -32.38
N PRO A 82 6.31 -44.12 -31.46
CA PRO A 82 6.62 -43.33 -30.26
C PRO A 82 7.34 -42.01 -30.56
N VAL A 83 8.14 -41.94 -31.63
CA VAL A 83 8.80 -40.69 -32.04
C VAL A 83 7.78 -39.68 -32.61
N VAL A 84 6.86 -40.15 -33.44
CA VAL A 84 5.79 -39.29 -34.00
C VAL A 84 4.84 -38.82 -32.90
N VAL A 85 4.45 -39.71 -31.99
CA VAL A 85 3.60 -39.33 -30.84
C VAL A 85 4.34 -38.37 -29.89
N GLY A 86 5.64 -38.62 -29.65
CA GLY A 86 6.47 -37.71 -28.86
C GLY A 86 6.60 -36.34 -29.47
N ALA A 87 6.87 -36.24 -30.79
CA ALA A 87 6.94 -34.99 -31.52
C ALA A 87 5.58 -34.24 -31.54
N PHE A 88 4.48 -34.97 -31.68
CA PHE A 88 3.14 -34.44 -31.67
C PHE A 88 2.75 -33.89 -30.29
N LEU A 89 3.08 -34.61 -29.20
CA LEU A 89 2.89 -34.14 -27.84
C LEU A 89 3.76 -32.90 -27.53
N LEU A 90 4.99 -32.86 -28.00
CA LEU A 90 5.93 -31.77 -27.81
C LEU A 90 5.49 -30.48 -28.49
N LEU A 91 4.68 -30.55 -29.55
CA LEU A 91 4.09 -29.42 -30.25
C LEU A 91 2.71 -29.02 -29.68
N ILE A 92 1.87 -30.01 -29.37
CA ILE A 92 0.49 -29.75 -28.94
C ILE A 92 0.43 -29.29 -27.50
N VAL A 93 1.22 -29.87 -26.59
CA VAL A 93 1.17 -29.49 -25.19
C VAL A 93 1.56 -28.00 -24.99
N PRO A 94 2.64 -27.47 -25.55
CA PRO A 94 2.94 -26.03 -25.49
C PRO A 94 1.85 -25.15 -26.15
N ALA A 95 1.31 -25.62 -27.29
CA ALA A 95 0.23 -24.88 -27.96
C ALA A 95 -1.05 -24.82 -27.12
N LEU A 96 -1.43 -25.93 -26.47
CA LEU A 96 -2.56 -25.94 -25.54
C LEU A 96 -2.30 -25.13 -24.27
N VAL A 97 -1.08 -25.14 -23.72
CA VAL A 97 -0.68 -24.32 -22.60
C VAL A 97 -0.73 -22.85 -22.99
N PHE A 98 -0.22 -22.49 -24.16
CA PHE A 98 -0.26 -21.12 -24.68
C PHE A 98 -1.69 -20.63 -24.92
N LEU A 99 -2.54 -21.46 -25.54
CA LEU A 99 -3.95 -21.18 -25.74
C LEU A 99 -4.69 -21.08 -24.40
N GLY A 100 -4.43 -21.99 -23.46
CA GLY A 100 -5.02 -21.97 -22.13
C GLY A 100 -4.61 -20.73 -21.33
N LEU A 101 -3.33 -20.35 -21.35
CA LEU A 101 -2.83 -19.12 -20.73
C LEU A 101 -3.47 -17.87 -21.37
N ARG A 102 -3.57 -17.84 -22.69
CA ARG A 102 -4.20 -16.72 -23.40
C ARG A 102 -5.67 -16.58 -23.03
N VAL A 103 -6.39 -17.71 -22.94
CA VAL A 103 -7.80 -17.75 -22.53
C VAL A 103 -7.97 -17.29 -21.08
N ILE A 104 -7.07 -17.68 -20.17
CA ILE A 104 -7.09 -17.25 -18.76
C ILE A 104 -6.79 -15.75 -18.65
N LEU A 105 -5.82 -15.24 -19.42
CA LEU A 105 -5.44 -13.83 -19.44
C LEU A 105 -6.52 -12.94 -20.10
N ASP A 106 -7.28 -13.49 -21.06
CA ASP A 106 -8.41 -12.79 -21.71
C ASP A 106 -9.75 -12.96 -20.97
N SER A 107 -9.78 -13.74 -19.87
CA SER A 107 -10.98 -14.01 -19.10
C SER A 107 -11.21 -12.91 -18.05
N SER A 108 -12.31 -12.20 -18.20
CA SER A 108 -12.90 -11.36 -17.16
C SER A 108 -13.88 -12.23 -16.36
N ASP A 109 -13.71 -12.29 -15.05
CA ASP A 109 -14.58 -13.05 -14.12
C ASP A 109 -14.61 -14.59 -14.33
N GLY A 110 -13.52 -15.19 -14.86
CA GLY A 110 -13.45 -16.65 -15.08
C GLY A 110 -14.34 -17.17 -16.21
N GLN A 111 -14.99 -16.29 -16.97
CA GLN A 111 -15.75 -16.64 -18.18
C GLN A 111 -14.90 -16.38 -19.42
N LEU A 112 -15.02 -17.25 -20.42
CA LEU A 112 -14.42 -17.13 -21.75
C LEU A 112 -15.11 -16.01 -22.55
N VAL A 113 -15.06 -14.77 -22.06
CA VAL A 113 -15.65 -13.63 -22.76
C VAL A 113 -14.58 -12.90 -23.55
N LYS A 114 -14.84 -12.65 -24.82
CA LYS A 114 -13.96 -11.83 -25.67
C LYS A 114 -13.83 -10.44 -25.04
N ARG A 115 -12.61 -10.06 -24.66
CA ARG A 115 -12.33 -8.74 -24.09
C ARG A 115 -12.79 -7.66 -25.05
N VAL A 116 -13.62 -6.76 -24.57
CA VAL A 116 -14.04 -5.56 -25.33
C VAL A 116 -12.88 -4.59 -25.34
N THR A 117 -12.39 -4.21 -26.50
CA THR A 117 -11.23 -3.32 -26.68
C THR A 117 -11.62 -1.88 -27.02
N ASP A 118 -12.87 -1.66 -27.46
CA ASP A 118 -13.38 -0.33 -27.76
C ASP A 118 -13.80 0.38 -26.47
N PRO A 119 -13.16 1.49 -26.08
CA PRO A 119 -13.49 2.22 -24.87
C PRO A 119 -14.92 2.80 -24.83
N SER A 120 -15.55 2.96 -25.99
CA SER A 120 -16.92 3.47 -26.10
C SER A 120 -17.99 2.37 -26.04
N ALA A 121 -17.59 1.11 -26.16
CA ALA A 121 -18.52 0.00 -26.23
C ALA A 121 -19.01 -0.45 -24.85
N PRO A 122 -20.25 -0.94 -24.72
CA PRO A 122 -20.73 -1.60 -23.51
C PRO A 122 -19.82 -2.78 -23.14
N GLY A 123 -19.55 -2.92 -21.83
CA GLY A 123 -18.69 -3.98 -21.31
C GLY A 123 -17.18 -3.76 -21.47
N TYR A 124 -16.74 -2.58 -21.91
CA TYR A 124 -15.31 -2.21 -21.87
C TYR A 124 -14.83 -2.06 -20.42
N GLU A 125 -13.65 -2.55 -20.12
CA GLU A 125 -13.02 -2.44 -18.82
C GLU A 125 -11.53 -2.16 -18.95
N ALA A 126 -11.06 -1.23 -18.13
CA ALA A 126 -9.64 -0.90 -17.98
C ALA A 126 -9.22 -1.07 -16.52
N VAL A 127 -8.08 -1.71 -16.31
CA VAL A 127 -7.44 -1.78 -14.99
C VAL A 127 -6.89 -0.40 -14.65
N VAL A 128 -7.13 0.05 -13.44
CA VAL A 128 -6.64 1.33 -12.92
C VAL A 128 -5.20 1.19 -12.49
N GLU A 129 -4.33 2.01 -13.05
CA GLU A 129 -2.94 2.12 -12.59
C GLU A 129 -2.91 2.80 -11.22
N LYS A 130 -2.24 2.16 -10.26
CA LYS A 130 -2.12 2.69 -8.91
C LYS A 130 -1.11 3.82 -8.86
N THR A 131 -1.39 4.81 -8.02
CA THR A 131 -0.47 5.91 -7.75
C THR A 131 0.82 5.37 -7.13
N PRO A 132 2.00 5.55 -7.77
CA PRO A 132 3.26 5.15 -7.17
C PRO A 132 3.51 5.87 -5.85
N THR A 133 3.86 5.11 -4.81
CA THR A 133 4.10 5.62 -3.46
C THR A 133 5.43 5.14 -2.90
N ALA A 134 6.06 5.96 -2.08
CA ALA A 134 7.21 5.58 -1.29
C ALA A 134 7.08 6.06 0.16
N VAL A 135 7.69 5.35 1.08
CA VAL A 135 7.92 5.83 2.44
C VAL A 135 9.42 5.97 2.70
N ALA A 136 9.82 7.11 3.23
CA ALA A 136 11.20 7.36 3.64
C ALA A 136 11.27 7.55 5.15
N ALA A 137 12.14 6.79 5.81
CA ALA A 137 12.49 6.96 7.23
C ALA A 137 13.61 8.00 7.33
N VAL A 138 13.39 9.08 8.07
CA VAL A 138 14.39 10.09 8.41
C VAL A 138 15.06 9.69 9.71
N VAL A 139 16.36 9.39 9.64
CA VAL A 139 17.11 8.81 10.75
C VAL A 139 18.11 9.82 11.31
N ALA A 140 18.07 10.02 12.62
CA ALA A 140 19.00 10.87 13.32
C ALA A 140 20.39 10.24 13.44
N ALA A 141 21.40 11.01 13.89
CA ALA A 141 22.78 10.58 13.98
C ALA A 141 22.99 9.42 14.98
N ASP A 142 22.11 9.29 15.96
CA ASP A 142 22.11 8.19 16.94
C ASP A 142 21.38 6.93 16.45
N GLY A 143 20.90 6.92 15.21
CA GLY A 143 20.16 5.82 14.60
C GLY A 143 18.67 5.77 14.95
N SER A 144 18.17 6.71 15.75
CA SER A 144 16.73 6.80 16.06
C SER A 144 15.92 7.36 14.88
N LEU A 145 14.66 6.94 14.78
CA LEU A 145 13.73 7.51 13.82
C LEU A 145 13.29 8.91 14.29
N ASP A 146 13.44 9.90 13.44
CA ASP A 146 12.99 11.27 13.69
C ASP A 146 11.60 11.54 13.10
N SER A 147 11.37 11.09 11.89
CA SER A 147 10.09 11.19 11.18
C SER A 147 10.03 10.19 10.02
N ALA A 148 8.83 9.99 9.49
CA ALA A 148 8.68 9.34 8.19
C ALA A 148 8.10 10.33 7.18
N VAL A 149 8.38 10.11 5.90
CA VAL A 149 7.91 10.94 4.79
C VAL A 149 7.27 10.03 3.74
N VAL A 150 5.99 10.27 3.46
CA VAL A 150 5.28 9.59 2.39
C VAL A 150 5.33 10.43 1.13
N PHE A 151 5.74 9.81 0.03
CA PHE A 151 5.72 10.39 -1.31
C PHE A 151 4.67 9.71 -2.16
N ALA A 152 4.07 10.47 -3.05
CA ALA A 152 3.18 9.95 -4.08
C ALA A 152 3.41 10.68 -5.41
N LEU A 153 3.31 9.95 -6.52
CA LEU A 153 3.43 10.51 -7.87
C LEU A 153 2.09 10.42 -8.58
N THR A 154 1.41 11.54 -8.78
CA THR A 154 0.14 11.61 -9.50
C THR A 154 0.30 11.62 -11.01
N SER A 155 1.50 11.95 -11.49
CA SER A 155 1.95 11.86 -12.88
C SER A 155 3.50 11.86 -12.91
N GLU A 156 4.10 11.77 -14.10
CA GLU A 156 5.57 11.88 -14.27
C GLU A 156 6.16 13.19 -13.74
N SER A 157 5.33 14.23 -13.61
CA SER A 157 5.76 15.58 -13.21
C SER A 157 4.83 16.20 -12.16
N SER A 158 4.21 15.40 -11.33
CA SER A 158 3.31 15.88 -10.28
C SER A 158 3.24 14.87 -9.14
N GLY A 159 3.03 15.34 -7.93
CA GLY A 159 2.91 14.48 -6.76
C GLY A 159 2.82 15.26 -5.46
N GLY A 160 2.90 14.55 -4.34
CA GLY A 160 2.82 15.13 -3.01
C GLY A 160 3.76 14.49 -2.00
N VAL A 161 3.96 15.23 -0.92
CA VAL A 161 4.76 14.83 0.24
C VAL A 161 3.89 14.98 1.50
N LEU A 162 3.79 13.92 2.28
CA LEU A 162 3.10 13.90 3.57
C LEU A 162 4.09 13.53 4.68
N LEU A 163 4.26 14.42 5.65
CA LEU A 163 5.16 14.21 6.78
C LEU A 163 4.43 13.49 7.91
N VAL A 164 5.08 12.47 8.48
CA VAL A 164 4.54 11.61 9.53
C VAL A 164 5.44 11.68 10.76
N PRO A 165 4.92 12.06 11.94
CA PRO A 165 5.73 12.17 13.15
C PRO A 165 6.15 10.80 13.70
N ALA A 166 7.36 10.71 14.25
CA ALA A 166 7.86 9.50 14.88
C ALA A 166 7.08 9.06 16.13
N SER A 167 6.34 9.97 16.73
CA SER A 167 5.45 9.73 17.88
C SER A 167 4.04 9.27 17.47
N LEU A 168 3.77 9.05 16.17
CA LEU A 168 2.52 8.45 15.72
C LEU A 168 2.36 7.06 16.33
N GLY A 169 1.23 6.83 17.01
CA GLY A 169 0.87 5.53 17.56
C GLY A 169 0.47 4.55 16.46
N ILE A 170 1.18 3.44 16.40
CA ILE A 170 0.94 2.33 15.47
C ILE A 170 0.26 1.20 16.24
N PRO A 171 -0.93 0.76 15.82
CA PRO A 171 -1.59 -0.41 16.40
C PRO A 171 -0.76 -1.67 16.12
N THR A 172 -0.67 -2.55 17.08
CA THR A 172 -0.04 -3.87 16.95
C THR A 172 -0.82 -4.89 17.78
N ASP A 173 -0.56 -6.17 17.62
CA ASP A 173 -1.18 -7.24 18.42
C ASP A 173 -0.90 -7.09 19.94
N TYR A 174 0.12 -6.33 20.31
CA TYR A 174 0.54 -6.12 21.71
C TYR A 174 0.13 -4.75 22.28
N GLY A 175 -0.59 -3.94 21.51
CA GLY A 175 -0.99 -2.59 21.88
C GLY A 175 -0.50 -1.55 20.89
N THR A 176 -0.63 -0.28 21.25
CA THR A 176 -0.23 0.84 20.40
C THR A 176 1.13 1.36 20.82
N PHE A 177 2.08 1.37 19.89
CA PHE A 177 3.46 1.83 20.11
C PHE A 177 3.77 3.02 19.19
N PRO A 178 4.62 3.97 19.62
CA PRO A 178 5.06 5.04 18.73
C PRO A 178 5.88 4.48 17.57
N LEU A 179 5.78 5.11 16.41
CA LEU A 179 6.49 4.71 15.20
C LEU A 179 8.02 4.60 15.42
N SER A 180 8.57 5.43 16.31
CA SER A 180 9.97 5.37 16.72
C SER A 180 10.36 4.05 17.41
N GLU A 181 9.44 3.40 18.13
CA GLU A 181 9.69 2.08 18.71
C GLU A 181 9.53 0.98 17.66
N VAL A 182 8.53 1.12 16.78
CA VAL A 182 8.32 0.21 15.65
C VAL A 182 9.54 0.16 14.73
N TRP A 183 10.21 1.31 14.52
CA TRP A 183 11.48 1.42 13.79
C TRP A 183 12.58 0.50 14.33
N LYS A 184 12.72 0.37 15.64
CA LYS A 184 13.77 -0.43 16.28
C LYS A 184 13.68 -1.93 15.95
N VAL A 185 12.51 -2.40 15.55
CA VAL A 185 12.22 -3.82 15.30
C VAL A 185 12.60 -4.26 13.89
N GLY A 186 12.26 -3.48 12.87
CA GLY A 186 12.44 -3.89 11.48
C GLY A 186 12.82 -2.72 10.57
N ALA A 187 13.36 -1.64 11.13
CA ALA A 187 13.81 -0.47 10.39
C ALA A 187 12.72 0.05 9.42
N VAL A 188 13.07 0.42 8.19
CA VAL A 188 12.14 0.99 7.21
C VAL A 188 10.99 0.05 6.82
N ASP A 189 11.18 -1.27 6.92
CA ASP A 189 10.12 -2.24 6.63
C ASP A 189 8.98 -2.15 7.65
N SER A 190 9.32 -2.05 8.93
CA SER A 190 8.33 -1.87 9.99
C SER A 190 7.66 -0.49 9.93
N VAL A 191 8.41 0.56 9.56
CA VAL A 191 7.84 1.89 9.31
C VAL A 191 6.82 1.82 8.16
N ALA A 192 7.17 1.14 7.06
CA ALA A 192 6.28 0.99 5.92
C ALA A 192 4.98 0.27 6.28
N LEU A 193 5.09 -0.82 7.06
CA LEU A 193 3.91 -1.56 7.53
C LEU A 193 3.05 -0.71 8.46
N GLY A 194 3.65 -0.08 9.48
CA GLY A 194 2.89 0.69 10.47
C GLY A 194 2.24 1.95 9.88
N VAL A 195 2.97 2.72 9.08
CA VAL A 195 2.41 3.89 8.39
C VAL A 195 1.37 3.44 7.36
N GLY A 196 1.62 2.33 6.66
CA GLY A 196 0.71 1.73 5.71
C GLY A 196 -0.62 1.31 6.35
N GLU A 197 -0.59 0.72 7.53
CA GLU A 197 -1.79 0.35 8.29
C GLU A 197 -2.61 1.59 8.69
N VAL A 198 -1.96 2.61 9.28
CA VAL A 198 -2.65 3.82 9.72
C VAL A 198 -3.23 4.63 8.56
N LEU A 199 -2.53 4.72 7.43
CA LEU A 199 -2.97 5.47 6.25
C LEU A 199 -3.76 4.60 5.25
N ASN A 200 -3.81 3.30 5.50
CA ASN A 200 -4.41 2.32 4.62
C ASN A 200 -3.81 2.37 3.19
N LEU A 201 -2.47 2.33 3.15
CA LEU A 201 -1.65 2.37 1.94
C LEU A 201 -0.63 1.25 1.92
N ASN A 202 -0.31 0.77 0.72
CA ASN A 202 0.87 -0.01 0.43
C ASN A 202 1.94 0.89 -0.20
N PHE A 203 3.22 0.61 0.06
CA PHE A 203 4.31 1.40 -0.49
C PHE A 203 5.12 0.59 -1.50
N ASN A 204 5.28 1.15 -2.69
CA ASN A 204 6.07 0.53 -3.77
C ASN A 204 7.57 0.58 -3.45
N GLU A 205 8.03 1.65 -2.81
CA GLU A 205 9.43 1.87 -2.49
C GLU A 205 9.61 2.27 -1.02
N LYS A 206 10.70 1.79 -0.41
CA LYS A 206 11.08 2.03 0.98
C LYS A 206 12.47 2.65 0.99
N ILE A 207 12.63 3.78 1.66
CA ILE A 207 13.84 4.60 1.62
C ILE A 207 14.29 4.87 3.05
N THR A 208 15.58 4.84 3.30
CA THR A 208 16.19 5.34 4.55
C THR A 208 17.02 6.56 4.22
N LEU A 209 16.82 7.66 4.96
CA LEU A 209 17.55 8.91 4.82
C LEU A 209 18.36 9.15 6.09
N THR A 210 19.65 8.92 5.98
CA THR A 210 20.63 9.13 7.06
C THR A 210 21.19 10.55 7.03
N THR A 211 21.94 10.92 8.05
CA THR A 211 22.64 12.20 8.10
C THR A 211 23.60 12.42 6.91
N THR A 212 24.23 11.36 6.42
CA THR A 212 25.13 11.41 5.28
C THR A 212 24.38 11.63 3.97
N ASP A 213 23.21 11.01 3.83
CA ASP A 213 22.38 11.17 2.64
C ASP A 213 21.93 12.62 2.47
N TRP A 214 21.56 13.29 3.55
CA TRP A 214 21.15 14.69 3.52
C TRP A 214 22.25 15.62 2.98
N ALA A 215 23.49 15.44 3.44
CA ALA A 215 24.61 16.26 2.95
C ALA A 215 24.82 16.08 1.43
N THR A 216 24.68 14.86 0.94
CA THR A 216 24.79 14.53 -0.49
C THR A 216 23.64 15.11 -1.30
N LEU A 217 22.40 14.88 -0.86
CA LEU A 217 21.18 15.28 -1.59
C LEU A 217 21.01 16.80 -1.67
N ILE A 218 21.39 17.51 -0.61
CA ILE A 218 21.23 18.97 -0.52
C ILE A 218 22.44 19.73 -1.07
N GLY A 219 23.63 19.11 -1.10
CA GLY A 219 24.88 19.75 -1.52
C GLY A 219 24.75 20.64 -2.77
N PRO A 220 24.20 20.14 -3.88
CA PRO A 220 24.05 20.92 -5.11
C PRO A 220 23.10 22.12 -5.02
N TYR A 221 22.22 22.14 -4.02
CA TYR A 221 21.16 23.14 -3.85
C TYR A 221 21.41 24.09 -2.68
N ALA A 222 22.43 23.81 -1.86
CA ALA A 222 22.77 24.64 -0.70
C ALA A 222 23.40 25.98 -1.09
N PRO A 223 23.21 27.03 -0.26
CA PRO A 223 22.37 27.05 0.94
C PRO A 223 20.88 27.16 0.60
N LEU A 224 20.02 26.52 1.45
CA LEU A 224 18.59 26.70 1.39
C LEU A 224 18.19 27.88 2.28
N SER A 225 17.54 28.89 1.71
CA SER A 225 17.09 30.08 2.43
C SER A 225 15.58 30.06 2.59
N PHE A 226 15.10 30.07 3.84
CA PHE A 226 13.67 30.14 4.18
C PHE A 226 13.49 30.68 5.60
N SER A 227 12.27 31.08 5.96
CA SER A 227 11.96 31.62 7.30
C SER A 227 11.28 30.57 8.17
N ILE A 228 11.72 30.49 9.43
CA ILE A 228 11.11 29.64 10.47
C ILE A 228 10.40 30.49 11.52
N PRO A 229 9.20 30.08 11.98
CA PRO A 229 8.41 30.86 12.94
C PRO A 229 9.02 30.86 14.33
N ASP A 230 9.75 29.79 14.71
CA ASP A 230 10.32 29.62 16.04
C ASP A 230 11.77 29.16 15.96
N ALA A 231 12.54 29.41 17.01
CA ALA A 231 13.93 28.96 17.11
C ALA A 231 14.00 27.43 17.25
N VAL A 232 14.90 26.78 16.52
CA VAL A 232 15.25 25.37 16.70
C VAL A 232 16.19 25.23 17.86
N ARG A 233 15.89 24.33 18.80
CA ARG A 233 16.66 24.08 20.00
C ARG A 233 17.11 22.62 20.06
N ASP A 234 18.25 22.38 20.68
CA ASP A 234 18.77 21.04 20.93
C ASP A 234 18.19 20.39 22.20
N ALA A 235 18.66 19.19 22.54
CA ALA A 235 18.26 18.45 23.74
C ALA A 235 18.61 19.15 25.06
N LYS A 236 19.50 20.13 25.03
CA LYS A 236 19.87 20.96 26.19
C LYS A 236 19.10 22.29 26.22
N ASP A 237 18.11 22.47 25.37
CA ASP A 237 17.32 23.71 25.19
C ASP A 237 18.16 24.88 24.65
N ALA A 238 19.37 24.63 24.12
CA ALA A 238 20.19 25.67 23.49
C ALA A 238 19.71 25.94 22.07
N VAL A 239 19.72 27.23 21.64
CA VAL A 239 19.33 27.63 20.30
C VAL A 239 20.38 27.19 19.29
N VAL A 240 20.01 26.29 18.37
CA VAL A 240 20.83 25.82 17.25
C VAL A 240 20.58 26.68 16.00
N PHE A 241 19.32 26.98 15.72
CA PHE A 241 18.93 27.90 14.64
C PHE A 241 17.97 28.94 15.20
N PRO A 242 18.30 30.25 15.05
CA PRO A 242 17.43 31.31 15.58
C PRO A 242 16.16 31.44 14.73
N LYS A 243 15.09 31.93 15.34
CA LYS A 243 13.86 32.36 14.67
C LYS A 243 14.17 33.37 13.55
N GLY A 244 13.42 33.29 12.45
CA GLY A 244 13.54 34.15 11.28
C GLY A 244 14.16 33.46 10.12
N THR A 245 14.86 34.20 9.25
CA THR A 245 15.47 33.65 8.05
C THR A 245 16.69 32.78 8.39
N VAL A 246 16.67 31.51 7.97
CA VAL A 246 17.80 30.61 8.05
C VAL A 246 18.39 30.40 6.66
N ASN A 247 19.74 30.31 6.60
CA ASN A 247 20.49 29.94 5.40
C ASN A 247 21.16 28.60 5.67
N LEU A 248 20.44 27.53 5.39
CA LEU A 248 20.78 26.17 5.79
C LEU A 248 21.81 25.57 4.84
N LYS A 249 23.03 25.29 5.34
CA LYS A 249 24.07 24.59 4.61
C LYS A 249 23.79 23.09 4.56
N ALA A 250 24.37 22.37 3.61
CA ALA A 250 24.17 20.95 3.43
C ALA A 250 24.52 20.11 4.67
N ASP A 251 25.61 20.42 5.34
CA ASP A 251 26.06 19.78 6.59
C ASP A 251 25.18 20.08 7.81
N GLN A 252 24.34 21.10 7.76
CA GLN A 252 23.43 21.51 8.83
C GLN A 252 22.05 20.89 8.70
N VAL A 253 21.69 20.31 7.55
CA VAL A 253 20.34 19.81 7.28
C VAL A 253 19.92 18.72 8.26
N ALA A 254 20.76 17.72 8.47
CA ALA A 254 20.44 16.65 9.43
C ALA A 254 20.15 17.21 10.83
N SER A 255 21.01 18.11 11.33
CA SER A 255 20.79 18.77 12.62
C SER A 255 19.51 19.60 12.63
N PHE A 256 19.22 20.33 11.55
CA PHE A 256 17.99 21.13 11.46
C PHE A 256 16.73 20.27 11.54
N LEU A 257 16.71 19.12 10.87
CA LEU A 257 15.56 18.22 10.84
C LEU A 257 15.37 17.50 12.19
N THR A 258 16.46 17.01 12.80
CA THR A 258 16.39 16.09 13.93
C THR A 258 16.56 16.75 15.31
N SER A 259 17.02 18.03 15.38
CA SER A 259 17.13 18.73 16.67
C SER A 259 15.77 18.94 17.33
N LYS A 260 15.67 18.58 18.60
CA LYS A 260 14.47 18.81 19.42
C LYS A 260 14.87 19.12 20.86
N SER A 261 14.16 20.08 21.47
CA SER A 261 14.24 20.30 22.91
C SER A 261 13.21 19.42 23.64
N PRO A 262 13.37 19.21 24.97
CA PRO A 262 12.37 18.52 25.76
C PRO A 262 10.97 19.18 25.77
N LYS A 263 10.89 20.43 25.34
CA LYS A 263 9.64 21.22 25.27
C LYS A 263 9.03 21.21 23.86
N ASP A 264 9.76 20.71 22.86
CA ASP A 264 9.29 20.67 21.47
C ASP A 264 8.38 19.48 21.24
N SER A 265 7.29 19.69 20.51
CA SER A 265 6.37 18.62 20.11
C SER A 265 6.65 18.14 18.67
N ASP A 266 6.32 16.88 18.37
CA ASP A 266 6.45 16.39 17.03
C ASP A 266 5.64 17.18 16.00
N PRO A 267 4.38 17.60 16.25
CA PRO A 267 3.67 18.48 15.33
C PRO A 267 4.41 19.79 15.02
N ASN A 268 5.04 20.44 16.02
CA ASN A 268 5.85 21.64 15.77
C ASN A 268 7.06 21.33 14.88
N ARG A 269 7.71 20.17 15.08
CA ARG A 269 8.79 19.74 14.21
C ARG A 269 8.33 19.47 12.78
N MET A 270 7.15 18.89 12.59
CA MET A 270 6.58 18.66 11.26
C MET A 270 6.38 20.00 10.52
N ILE A 271 5.88 21.05 11.17
CA ILE A 271 5.78 22.38 10.55
C ILE A 271 7.14 22.88 10.04
N ARG A 272 8.20 22.71 10.85
CA ARG A 272 9.56 23.07 10.46
C ARG A 272 10.07 22.23 9.29
N GLN A 273 9.83 20.92 9.32
CA GLN A 273 10.20 20.03 8.22
C GLN A 273 9.43 20.37 6.94
N GLU A 274 8.16 20.74 7.04
CA GLU A 274 7.36 21.17 5.89
C GLU A 274 7.97 22.39 5.18
N LEU A 275 8.43 23.38 5.94
CA LEU A 275 9.12 24.56 5.41
C LEU A 275 10.42 24.18 4.69
N PHE A 276 11.20 23.28 5.28
CA PHE A 276 12.41 22.74 4.65
C PHE A 276 12.09 22.03 3.32
N TRP A 277 11.12 21.11 3.31
CA TRP A 277 10.73 20.36 2.10
C TRP A 277 10.28 21.31 0.99
N LYS A 278 9.44 22.29 1.31
CA LYS A 278 8.99 23.30 0.36
C LYS A 278 10.17 24.09 -0.23
N ALA A 279 11.11 24.52 0.60
CA ALA A 279 12.28 25.26 0.16
C ALA A 279 13.21 24.42 -0.72
N TRP A 280 13.44 23.17 -0.35
CA TRP A 280 14.29 22.27 -1.15
C TRP A 280 13.66 21.93 -2.49
N LEU A 281 12.41 21.47 -2.51
CA LEU A 281 11.68 21.16 -3.75
C LEU A 281 11.61 22.36 -4.71
N ALA A 282 11.42 23.58 -4.17
CA ALA A 282 11.46 24.79 -4.98
C ALA A 282 12.85 25.03 -5.62
N LYS A 283 13.94 24.70 -4.91
CA LYS A 283 15.31 24.78 -5.46
C LYS A 283 15.56 23.72 -6.53
N VAL A 284 15.10 22.48 -6.31
CA VAL A 284 15.18 21.40 -7.29
C VAL A 284 14.43 21.77 -8.57
N LYS A 285 13.22 22.34 -8.45
CA LYS A 285 12.41 22.80 -9.59
C LYS A 285 13.13 23.81 -10.48
N VAL A 286 13.83 24.77 -9.89
CA VAL A 286 14.51 25.86 -10.61
C VAL A 286 15.92 25.48 -11.03
N GLY A 287 16.48 24.43 -10.38
CA GLY A 287 17.87 24.06 -10.58
C GLY A 287 18.14 23.49 -11.98
N SER A 288 19.27 23.92 -12.57
CA SER A 288 19.85 23.29 -13.77
C SER A 288 20.86 22.20 -13.44
N VAL A 289 20.98 21.85 -12.16
CA VAL A 289 21.93 20.86 -11.65
C VAL A 289 21.28 19.48 -11.67
N ALA A 290 22.02 18.47 -12.14
CA ALA A 290 21.54 17.08 -12.08
C ALA A 290 21.32 16.65 -10.63
N PHE A 291 20.22 15.93 -10.40
CA PHE A 291 19.91 15.42 -9.07
C PHE A 291 20.98 14.39 -8.63
N PRO A 292 21.49 14.45 -7.40
CA PRO A 292 22.65 13.65 -6.96
C PRO A 292 22.32 12.17 -6.63
N ALA A 293 21.11 11.71 -6.97
CA ALA A 293 20.69 10.32 -6.85
C ALA A 293 19.99 9.86 -8.14
N PRO A 294 19.85 8.54 -8.38
CA PRO A 294 19.12 8.04 -9.55
C PRO A 294 17.69 8.58 -9.60
N VAL A 295 17.28 9.10 -10.75
CA VAL A 295 15.93 9.69 -10.95
C VAL A 295 14.90 8.68 -11.47
N THR A 296 15.33 7.45 -11.70
CA THR A 296 14.46 6.34 -12.13
C THR A 296 13.92 5.52 -10.95
N SER A 297 14.49 5.68 -9.76
CA SER A 297 14.13 4.93 -8.55
C SER A 297 14.51 5.69 -7.29
N GLY A 298 13.98 5.26 -6.15
CA GLY A 298 14.31 5.80 -4.85
C GLY A 298 13.97 7.29 -4.69
N ILE A 299 14.69 7.95 -3.77
CA ILE A 299 14.43 9.34 -3.42
C ILE A 299 14.53 10.30 -4.62
N GLY A 300 15.46 10.03 -5.57
CA GLY A 300 15.64 10.89 -6.72
C GLY A 300 14.43 10.91 -7.64
N ARG A 301 13.81 9.75 -7.89
CA ARG A 301 12.57 9.65 -8.67
C ARG A 301 11.47 10.51 -8.07
N PHE A 302 11.22 10.36 -6.77
CA PHE A 302 10.12 11.05 -6.10
C PHE A 302 10.38 12.56 -5.97
N VAL A 303 11.55 12.95 -5.49
CA VAL A 303 11.87 14.37 -5.28
C VAL A 303 11.89 15.14 -6.61
N GLU A 304 12.50 14.59 -7.65
CA GLU A 304 12.57 15.28 -8.95
C GLU A 304 11.19 15.41 -9.60
N SER A 305 10.38 14.34 -9.58
CA SER A 305 9.03 14.37 -10.16
C SER A 305 8.10 15.31 -9.39
N VAL A 306 8.08 15.25 -8.06
CA VAL A 306 7.28 16.16 -7.23
C VAL A 306 7.69 17.62 -7.41
N ALA A 307 9.00 17.89 -7.51
CA ALA A 307 9.52 19.25 -7.69
C ALA A 307 9.10 19.90 -9.02
N ARG A 308 8.93 19.12 -10.10
CA ARG A 308 8.51 19.63 -11.41
C ARG A 308 7.07 20.16 -11.42
N GLY A 309 6.22 19.61 -10.58
CA GLY A 309 4.78 19.91 -10.55
C GLY A 309 4.37 21.05 -9.65
N GLN A 310 3.10 21.04 -9.29
CA GLN A 310 2.57 21.87 -8.21
C GLN A 310 2.99 21.23 -6.88
N LEU A 311 3.70 22.00 -6.05
CA LEU A 311 4.20 21.51 -4.78
C LEU A 311 3.05 21.29 -3.78
N SER A 312 2.82 20.04 -3.41
CA SER A 312 1.93 19.63 -2.33
C SER A 312 2.78 19.04 -1.21
N VAL A 313 3.03 19.80 -0.16
CA VAL A 313 3.74 19.35 1.04
C VAL A 313 2.88 19.67 2.25
N SER A 314 2.53 18.65 3.01
CA SER A 314 1.70 18.77 4.22
C SER A 314 2.19 17.82 5.31
N SER A 315 1.76 18.08 6.53
CA SER A 315 1.96 17.20 7.67
C SER A 315 0.68 16.41 7.94
N LEU A 316 0.84 15.15 8.37
CA LEU A 316 -0.29 14.33 8.80
C LEU A 316 -0.98 14.99 10.00
N PRO A 317 -2.29 15.27 9.92
CA PRO A 317 -3.03 15.82 11.05
C PRO A 317 -3.13 14.82 12.19
N VAL A 318 -2.50 15.11 13.31
CA VAL A 318 -2.47 14.23 14.47
C VAL A 318 -3.02 14.92 15.71
N VAL A 319 -3.61 14.12 16.61
CA VAL A 319 -4.12 14.58 17.90
C VAL A 319 -3.45 13.80 19.03
N PRO A 320 -3.23 14.40 20.21
CA PRO A 320 -2.66 13.69 21.34
C PRO A 320 -3.53 12.51 21.76
N VAL A 321 -2.91 11.38 22.09
CA VAL A 321 -3.63 10.24 22.67
C VAL A 321 -4.09 10.63 24.08
N PRO A 322 -5.40 10.55 24.39
CA PRO A 322 -5.90 10.86 25.73
C PRO A 322 -5.31 9.93 26.79
N GLY A 323 -4.91 10.50 27.94
CA GLY A 323 -4.35 9.72 29.06
C GLY A 323 -2.87 9.41 28.94
N GLY A 324 -2.22 9.86 27.86
CA GLY A 324 -0.78 9.72 27.65
C GLY A 324 -0.30 8.29 27.75
N SER A 325 -0.22 7.57 26.64
CA SER A 325 0.62 6.34 26.63
C SER A 325 2.06 6.81 26.81
N PRO A 326 2.78 6.38 27.85
CA PRO A 326 4.14 6.83 28.06
C PRO A 326 5.01 6.31 26.92
N ILE A 327 5.62 7.23 26.17
CA ILE A 327 6.68 6.86 25.24
C ILE A 327 7.92 6.52 26.06
N PRO A 328 8.59 5.38 25.83
CA PRO A 328 9.90 5.14 26.42
C PRO A 328 10.84 6.32 26.16
N GLY A 329 11.43 6.87 27.21
CA GLY A 329 12.25 8.09 27.10
C GLY A 329 11.48 9.41 27.20
N GLY A 330 10.17 9.39 27.45
CA GLY A 330 9.30 10.54 27.62
C GLY A 330 8.77 11.10 26.30
N GLY A 331 7.62 11.73 26.33
CA GLY A 331 6.98 12.37 25.18
C GLY A 331 5.49 12.06 25.10
N GLN A 332 4.82 12.76 24.18
CA GLN A 332 3.41 12.60 23.89
C GLN A 332 3.25 11.70 22.66
N MET A 333 2.47 10.62 22.78
CA MET A 333 2.04 9.85 21.63
C MET A 333 0.83 10.51 20.96
N TYR A 334 0.79 10.41 19.65
CA TYR A 334 -0.28 10.99 18.83
C TYR A 334 -1.01 9.92 18.06
N THR A 335 -2.26 10.18 17.73
CA THR A 335 -3.08 9.38 16.83
C THR A 335 -3.65 10.25 15.73
N VAL A 336 -4.12 9.64 14.67
CA VAL A 336 -4.82 10.32 13.58
C VAL A 336 -6.28 9.88 13.57
N GLN A 337 -7.21 10.81 13.30
CA GLN A 337 -8.60 10.47 13.06
C GLN A 337 -8.75 9.87 11.66
N GLU A 338 -9.57 8.83 11.51
CA GLU A 338 -9.76 8.14 10.23
C GLU A 338 -10.10 9.10 9.07
N SER A 339 -11.03 10.04 9.27
CA SER A 339 -11.38 11.02 8.25
C SER A 339 -10.20 11.90 7.85
N ALA A 340 -9.40 12.36 8.82
CA ALA A 340 -8.24 13.20 8.56
C ALA A 340 -7.12 12.43 7.82
N ALA A 341 -6.95 11.13 8.13
CA ALA A 341 -6.03 10.26 7.40
C ALA A 341 -6.49 10.07 5.94
N LEU A 342 -7.78 9.80 5.73
CA LEU A 342 -8.35 9.65 4.39
C LEU A 342 -8.18 10.93 3.56
N ASP A 343 -8.47 12.11 4.15
CA ASP A 343 -8.31 13.40 3.48
C ASP A 343 -6.85 13.67 3.12
N ALA A 344 -5.91 13.40 4.03
CA ALA A 344 -4.48 13.57 3.78
C ALA A 344 -3.96 12.65 2.67
N VAL A 345 -4.42 11.39 2.65
CA VAL A 345 -4.09 10.45 1.58
C VAL A 345 -4.72 10.87 0.26
N ALA A 346 -6.01 11.23 0.24
CA ALA A 346 -6.71 11.64 -0.97
C ALA A 346 -6.08 12.87 -1.64
N ALA A 347 -5.50 13.77 -0.85
CA ALA A 347 -4.83 14.97 -1.35
C ALA A 347 -3.58 14.67 -2.21
N ILE A 348 -2.92 13.51 -2.01
CA ILE A 348 -1.68 13.17 -2.70
C ILE A 348 -1.75 11.83 -3.46
N VAL A 349 -2.67 10.93 -3.11
CA VAL A 349 -2.80 9.57 -3.66
C VAL A 349 -4.20 9.36 -4.24
N PRO A 350 -4.49 9.80 -5.47
CA PRO A 350 -5.82 9.69 -6.06
C PRO A 350 -6.24 8.23 -6.33
N PHE A 351 -5.29 7.34 -6.62
CA PHE A 351 -5.55 5.91 -6.86
C PHE A 351 -4.69 5.05 -5.92
N PRO A 352 -5.10 4.91 -4.66
CA PRO A 352 -4.31 4.18 -3.67
C PRO A 352 -4.23 2.68 -3.97
N ASP A 353 -3.07 2.10 -3.68
CA ASP A 353 -2.93 0.69 -3.42
C ASP A 353 -3.09 0.49 -1.91
N GLY A 354 -4.17 -0.13 -1.48
CA GLY A 354 -4.49 -0.28 -0.06
C GLY A 354 -3.64 -1.37 0.60
N ALA A 355 -3.40 -1.22 1.90
CA ALA A 355 -2.89 -2.31 2.71
C ALA A 355 -3.84 -3.53 2.63
N PRO A 356 -3.33 -4.77 2.69
CA PRO A 356 -4.17 -5.96 2.57
C PRO A 356 -5.37 -5.95 3.53
N GLY A 357 -6.58 -6.04 2.97
CA GLY A 357 -7.83 -6.02 3.74
C GLY A 357 -8.26 -4.65 4.27
N GLY A 358 -7.50 -3.60 3.99
CA GLY A 358 -7.78 -2.27 4.53
C GLY A 358 -8.81 -1.47 3.73
N ARG A 359 -8.88 -1.67 2.41
CA ARG A 359 -9.82 -0.96 1.53
C ARG A 359 -10.70 -1.95 0.77
N PRO A 360 -12.04 -1.73 0.67
CA PRO A 360 -12.88 -2.53 -0.21
C PRO A 360 -12.45 -2.32 -1.67
N ARG A 361 -12.31 -3.42 -2.40
CA ARG A 361 -11.97 -3.40 -3.83
C ARG A 361 -13.21 -3.11 -4.65
N LEU A 362 -13.10 -2.13 -5.54
CA LEU A 362 -14.23 -1.59 -6.27
C LEU A 362 -14.00 -1.72 -7.78
N ARG A 363 -15.10 -2.00 -8.46
CA ARG A 363 -15.25 -1.91 -9.90
C ARG A 363 -16.25 -0.82 -10.22
N VAL A 364 -15.89 0.18 -11.01
CA VAL A 364 -16.75 1.31 -11.36
C VAL A 364 -17.11 1.22 -12.83
N LEU A 365 -18.38 1.10 -13.12
CA LEU A 365 -18.92 0.92 -14.46
C LEU A 365 -19.83 2.09 -14.83
N ASP A 366 -19.57 2.73 -15.95
CA ASP A 366 -20.43 3.80 -16.49
C ASP A 366 -21.63 3.20 -17.20
N GLY A 367 -22.81 3.38 -16.63
CA GLY A 367 -24.09 2.99 -17.23
C GLY A 367 -24.70 4.05 -18.16
N THR A 368 -24.05 5.22 -18.29
CA THR A 368 -24.53 6.33 -19.14
C THR A 368 -23.90 6.35 -20.53
N GLY A 369 -22.76 5.65 -20.72
CA GLY A 369 -21.97 5.67 -21.96
C GLY A 369 -20.98 6.82 -22.05
N LYS A 370 -20.65 7.49 -20.93
CA LYS A 370 -19.68 8.60 -20.84
C LYS A 370 -18.55 8.25 -19.87
N LEU A 371 -17.54 7.56 -20.36
CA LEU A 371 -16.44 6.98 -19.56
C LEU A 371 -15.74 7.99 -18.61
N SER A 372 -15.73 9.29 -18.95
CA SER A 372 -15.19 10.35 -18.07
C SER A 372 -15.84 10.38 -16.69
N ASN A 373 -17.11 9.98 -16.59
CA ASN A 373 -17.84 9.92 -15.32
C ASN A 373 -17.31 8.82 -14.41
N GLY A 374 -16.86 7.70 -14.98
CA GLY A 374 -16.25 6.60 -14.24
C GLY A 374 -14.97 7.02 -13.50
N VAL A 375 -14.13 7.84 -14.11
CA VAL A 375 -12.90 8.36 -13.49
C VAL A 375 -13.21 9.30 -12.32
N ASN A 376 -14.19 10.21 -12.49
CA ASN A 376 -14.60 11.12 -11.41
C ASN A 376 -15.16 10.35 -10.22
N ALA A 377 -16.03 9.36 -10.46
CA ALA A 377 -16.58 8.51 -9.43
C ALA A 377 -15.46 7.69 -8.71
N ALA A 378 -14.47 7.20 -9.47
CA ALA A 378 -13.33 6.46 -8.91
C ALA A 378 -12.52 7.32 -7.93
N ILE A 379 -12.25 8.58 -8.26
CA ILE A 379 -11.55 9.52 -7.36
C ILE A 379 -12.37 9.75 -6.09
N MET A 380 -13.68 9.97 -6.20
CA MET A 380 -14.56 10.16 -5.04
C MET A 380 -14.60 8.92 -4.14
N LEU A 381 -14.72 7.75 -4.72
CA LEU A 381 -14.75 6.47 -3.99
C LEU A 381 -13.42 6.19 -3.29
N ASN A 382 -12.30 6.45 -3.96
CA ASN A 382 -10.96 6.30 -3.38
C ASN A 382 -10.75 7.27 -2.20
N ALA A 383 -11.20 8.52 -2.32
CA ALA A 383 -11.20 9.50 -1.23
C ALA A 383 -12.09 9.04 -0.06
N GLY A 384 -13.19 8.35 -0.34
CA GLY A 384 -14.07 7.75 0.68
C GLY A 384 -13.54 6.47 1.33
N GLY A 385 -12.31 6.06 1.02
CA GLY A 385 -11.66 4.88 1.59
C GLY A 385 -11.80 3.60 0.77
N GLY A 386 -12.31 3.67 -0.46
CA GLY A 386 -12.32 2.55 -1.40
C GLY A 386 -10.98 2.36 -2.12
N GLN A 387 -10.88 1.26 -2.85
CA GLN A 387 -9.82 0.97 -3.79
C GLN A 387 -10.42 0.58 -5.13
N VAL A 388 -10.45 1.52 -6.07
CA VAL A 388 -10.95 1.23 -7.41
C VAL A 388 -9.86 0.54 -8.23
N ASP A 389 -10.13 -0.72 -8.62
CA ASP A 389 -9.21 -1.54 -9.41
C ASP A 389 -9.57 -1.55 -10.90
N VAL A 390 -10.86 -1.34 -11.22
CA VAL A 390 -11.35 -1.36 -12.59
C VAL A 390 -12.30 -0.18 -12.82
N VAL A 391 -12.13 0.50 -13.96
CA VAL A 391 -13.07 1.49 -14.48
C VAL A 391 -13.48 1.05 -15.89
N GLY A 392 -14.78 1.13 -16.19
CA GLY A 392 -15.26 0.70 -17.48
C GLY A 392 -16.70 1.11 -17.77
N ASN A 393 -17.29 0.45 -18.76
CA ASN A 393 -18.70 0.64 -19.13
C ASN A 393 -19.55 -0.54 -18.64
N ALA A 394 -20.77 -0.27 -18.24
CA ALA A 394 -21.75 -1.30 -17.96
C ALA A 394 -22.05 -2.14 -19.22
N LYS A 395 -22.57 -3.35 -19.04
CA LYS A 395 -22.95 -4.25 -20.16
C LYS A 395 -24.03 -3.65 -21.06
N SER A 396 -24.78 -2.65 -20.56
CA SER A 396 -25.76 -1.86 -21.32
C SER A 396 -25.77 -0.44 -20.78
N PHE A 397 -26.06 0.52 -21.66
CA PHE A 397 -26.24 1.92 -21.28
C PHE A 397 -27.73 2.24 -21.03
N GLY A 398 -28.00 3.43 -20.49
CA GLY A 398 -29.32 3.88 -20.12
C GLY A 398 -29.73 3.55 -18.69
N GLN A 399 -28.76 3.32 -17.81
CA GLN A 399 -29.01 3.15 -16.37
C GLN A 399 -29.52 4.46 -15.78
N ALA A 400 -30.76 4.46 -15.25
CA ALA A 400 -31.35 5.68 -14.71
C ALA A 400 -30.78 6.10 -13.35
N THR A 401 -30.59 5.13 -12.44
CA THR A 401 -30.13 5.35 -11.06
C THR A 401 -28.79 4.66 -10.82
N THR A 402 -27.92 5.33 -10.08
CA THR A 402 -26.64 4.76 -9.63
C THR A 402 -26.88 3.63 -8.65
N GLN A 403 -26.19 2.50 -8.82
CA GLN A 403 -26.28 1.32 -7.96
C GLN A 403 -24.94 0.94 -7.40
N ILE A 404 -24.92 0.49 -6.14
CA ILE A 404 -23.76 -0.07 -5.44
C ILE A 404 -24.10 -1.53 -5.14
N ILE A 405 -23.61 -2.43 -5.98
CA ILE A 405 -23.84 -3.87 -5.85
C ILE A 405 -22.79 -4.42 -4.90
N VAL A 406 -23.24 -4.95 -3.76
CA VAL A 406 -22.39 -5.50 -2.70
C VAL A 406 -22.37 -7.01 -2.82
N PHE A 407 -21.19 -7.61 -2.99
CA PHE A 407 -21.05 -9.05 -3.11
C PHE A 407 -20.94 -9.73 -1.75
N GLU A 408 -21.19 -11.04 -1.73
CA GLU A 408 -21.09 -11.84 -0.53
C GLU A 408 -19.71 -11.72 0.12
N GLY A 409 -19.66 -11.46 1.43
CA GLY A 409 -18.43 -11.26 2.21
C GLY A 409 -17.97 -9.80 2.32
N ALA A 410 -18.54 -8.88 1.55
CA ALA A 410 -18.23 -7.45 1.69
C ALA A 410 -18.97 -6.83 2.89
N SER A 411 -18.34 -5.83 3.52
CA SER A 411 -18.91 -5.14 4.69
C SER A 411 -20.06 -4.19 4.30
N PRO A 412 -21.25 -4.30 4.92
CA PRO A 412 -22.35 -3.35 4.71
C PRO A 412 -21.97 -1.91 5.09
N GLU A 413 -21.11 -1.73 6.10
CA GLU A 413 -20.61 -0.42 6.52
C GLU A 413 -19.73 0.19 5.44
N ALA A 414 -18.90 -0.62 4.79
CA ALA A 414 -18.10 -0.17 3.66
C ALA A 414 -19.00 0.31 2.49
N ALA A 415 -20.09 -0.40 2.21
CA ALA A 415 -21.06 0.04 1.19
C ALA A 415 -21.69 1.40 1.52
N LYS A 416 -22.06 1.62 2.77
CA LYS A 416 -22.57 2.92 3.24
C LYS A 416 -21.51 4.04 3.14
N LYS A 417 -20.23 3.73 3.43
CA LYS A 417 -19.13 4.69 3.21
C LYS A 417 -19.00 5.06 1.73
N MET A 418 -19.09 4.09 0.82
CA MET A 418 -19.04 4.33 -0.62
C MET A 418 -20.26 5.15 -1.10
N GLN A 419 -21.46 4.83 -0.62
CA GLN A 419 -22.67 5.62 -0.89
C GLN A 419 -22.51 7.07 -0.42
N LYS A 420 -21.98 7.27 0.79
CA LYS A 420 -21.69 8.60 1.32
C LYS A 420 -20.65 9.35 0.47
N ALA A 421 -19.59 8.67 0.02
CA ALA A 421 -18.56 9.25 -0.83
C ALA A 421 -19.13 9.75 -2.18
N LEU A 422 -20.01 8.98 -2.80
CA LEU A 422 -20.72 9.39 -4.01
C LEU A 422 -21.87 10.38 -3.75
N THR A 423 -22.32 10.49 -2.49
CA THR A 423 -23.50 11.27 -2.09
C THR A 423 -24.81 10.82 -2.77
N MET A 424 -24.84 9.58 -3.26
CA MET A 424 -25.97 8.93 -3.94
C MET A 424 -25.72 7.44 -4.17
N GLY A 425 -26.68 6.78 -4.79
CA GLY A 425 -26.63 5.37 -5.18
C GLY A 425 -27.54 4.51 -4.31
N GLU A 426 -28.13 3.49 -4.90
CA GLU A 426 -28.91 2.47 -4.22
C GLU A 426 -27.98 1.29 -3.87
N ILE A 427 -27.99 0.85 -2.61
CA ILE A 427 -27.22 -0.32 -2.18
C ILE A 427 -28.05 -1.56 -2.52
N VAL A 428 -27.50 -2.46 -3.33
CA VAL A 428 -28.12 -3.71 -3.77
C VAL A 428 -27.24 -4.86 -3.31
N GLU A 429 -27.79 -5.74 -2.47
CA GLU A 429 -27.08 -6.94 -2.02
C GLU A 429 -27.15 -8.03 -3.09
N SER A 430 -26.02 -8.64 -3.40
CA SER A 430 -25.89 -9.77 -4.31
C SER A 430 -25.52 -11.02 -3.52
N THR A 431 -26.24 -12.11 -3.79
CA THR A 431 -25.91 -13.44 -3.24
C THR A 431 -24.75 -14.13 -3.99
N GLN A 432 -24.22 -13.47 -5.03
CA GLN A 432 -23.07 -14.00 -5.77
C GLN A 432 -21.78 -13.52 -5.12
N SER A 433 -20.81 -14.41 -5.04
CA SER A 433 -19.44 -14.05 -4.69
C SER A 433 -18.69 -13.55 -5.94
N ASN A 434 -17.83 -12.54 -5.77
CA ASN A 434 -16.95 -12.06 -6.82
C ASN A 434 -15.51 -12.02 -6.29
N SER A 435 -14.62 -12.81 -6.89
CA SER A 435 -13.22 -12.87 -6.47
C SER A 435 -12.41 -11.62 -6.87
N GLY A 436 -12.91 -10.84 -7.82
CA GLY A 436 -12.22 -9.67 -8.37
C GLY A 436 -12.53 -8.35 -7.69
N ALA A 437 -13.71 -8.22 -7.06
CA ALA A 437 -14.15 -7.00 -6.39
C ALA A 437 -15.09 -7.31 -5.24
N ASP A 438 -15.06 -6.49 -4.19
CA ASP A 438 -15.99 -6.57 -3.07
C ASP A 438 -17.31 -5.87 -3.40
N MET A 439 -17.26 -4.85 -4.28
CA MET A 439 -18.43 -4.13 -4.76
C MET A 439 -18.27 -3.71 -6.22
N THR A 440 -19.40 -3.63 -6.93
CA THR A 440 -19.48 -2.99 -8.25
C THR A 440 -20.40 -1.77 -8.17
N VAL A 441 -19.89 -0.62 -8.57
CA VAL A 441 -20.67 0.62 -8.69
C VAL A 441 -21.05 0.81 -10.16
N ILE A 442 -22.35 0.87 -10.46
CA ILE A 442 -22.86 1.20 -11.78
C ILE A 442 -23.43 2.62 -11.72
N LEU A 443 -22.81 3.54 -12.46
CA LEU A 443 -23.23 4.94 -12.51
C LEU A 443 -24.45 5.11 -13.42
N GLY A 444 -25.45 5.84 -12.92
CA GLY A 444 -26.67 6.16 -13.65
C GLY A 444 -26.70 7.60 -14.16
N GLU A 445 -27.79 7.94 -14.87
CA GLU A 445 -28.05 9.31 -15.34
C GLU A 445 -28.18 10.32 -14.20
N ASP A 446 -28.57 9.87 -13.00
CA ASP A 446 -28.59 10.68 -11.77
C ASP A 446 -27.19 11.18 -11.38
N PHE A 447 -26.15 10.34 -11.53
CA PHE A 447 -24.77 10.75 -11.32
C PHE A 447 -24.32 11.76 -12.38
N LEU A 448 -24.66 11.50 -13.64
CA LEU A 448 -24.36 12.41 -14.75
C LEU A 448 -25.03 13.77 -14.56
N ALA A 449 -26.30 13.81 -14.12
CA ALA A 449 -27.03 15.05 -13.87
C ALA A 449 -26.39 15.89 -12.75
N LYS A 450 -25.78 15.25 -11.77
CA LYS A 450 -25.18 15.94 -10.60
C LYS A 450 -23.71 16.34 -10.81
N PHE A 451 -22.93 15.48 -11.47
CA PHE A 451 -21.48 15.62 -11.58
C PHE A 451 -20.96 15.63 -13.01
N GLY A 452 -21.84 15.49 -13.99
CA GLY A 452 -21.46 15.57 -15.39
C GLY A 452 -21.02 17.00 -15.78
N PRO A 453 -20.26 17.15 -16.87
CA PRO A 453 -19.86 18.47 -17.34
C PRO A 453 -21.10 19.30 -17.67
N THR A 454 -21.21 20.46 -17.07
CA THR A 454 -22.21 21.45 -17.42
C THR A 454 -21.96 21.92 -18.87
N SER A 455 -22.99 22.09 -19.65
CA SER A 455 -22.92 22.47 -21.08
C SER A 455 -22.11 23.74 -21.38
N GLY A 456 -21.63 24.45 -20.31
CA GLY A 456 -20.75 25.61 -20.39
C GLY A 456 -19.23 25.29 -20.37
N ASP A 457 -18.84 24.10 -19.89
CA ASP A 457 -17.41 23.76 -19.70
C ASP A 457 -16.76 23.13 -20.94
N ILE A 458 -17.56 22.78 -21.97
CA ILE A 458 -17.06 22.10 -23.19
C ILE A 458 -16.24 23.06 -24.08
N ALA A 459 -16.31 24.36 -23.85
CA ALA A 459 -15.61 25.35 -24.69
C ALA A 459 -14.17 25.66 -24.30
N GLY A 460 -13.64 25.11 -23.18
CA GLY A 460 -12.32 25.49 -22.64
C GLY A 460 -11.32 24.38 -22.32
N SER A 461 -11.67 23.12 -22.45
CA SER A 461 -10.82 22.01 -21.98
C SER A 461 -10.33 21.11 -23.14
N THR A 462 -9.44 21.63 -23.97
CA THR A 462 -8.52 20.80 -24.77
C THR A 462 -7.24 20.58 -23.95
N GLY A 463 -7.26 19.66 -22.98
CA GLY A 463 -6.08 19.44 -22.14
C GLY A 463 -6.23 18.37 -21.05
N ALA A 464 -7.22 17.49 -21.11
CA ALA A 464 -7.25 16.33 -20.23
C ALA A 464 -6.41 15.20 -20.84
N SER A 465 -5.27 14.93 -20.22
CA SER A 465 -4.42 13.79 -20.55
C SER A 465 -5.22 12.50 -20.41
N THR A 466 -5.46 11.84 -21.50
CA THR A 466 -5.99 10.48 -21.57
C THR A 466 -5.01 9.57 -20.82
N PRO A 467 -5.46 8.68 -19.93
CA PRO A 467 -4.57 7.72 -19.30
C PRO A 467 -3.91 6.87 -20.40
N THR A 468 -2.58 6.91 -20.43
CA THR A 468 -1.76 6.16 -21.38
C THR A 468 -2.02 4.68 -21.20
N THR A 469 -2.52 4.06 -22.25
CA THR A 469 -2.69 2.60 -22.33
C THR A 469 -1.31 1.97 -22.37
N VAL A 470 -0.93 1.24 -21.33
CA VAL A 470 0.27 0.41 -21.32
C VAL A 470 -0.05 -0.92 -22.05
N ARG A 471 0.85 -1.31 -22.95
CA ARG A 471 0.86 -2.54 -23.76
C ARG A 471 0.94 -3.82 -22.92
#